data_9c567e72b8127aaf586a2898603c9d3b
#
_entry.id   9c567e72b8127aaf586a2898603c9d3b
#
_cell.length_a   1.000
_cell.length_b   1.000
_cell.length_c   1.000
_cell.angle_alpha   90.00
_cell.angle_beta   90.00
_cell.angle_gamma   90.00
#
_symmetry.space_group_name_H-M   'P 1'
#
loop_
_entity.id
_entity.type
_entity.pdbx_description
1 polymer ?
#
loop_
_entity_poly.entity_id
_entity_poly.type
_entity_poly.pdbx_seq_one_letter_code
_entity_poly.pdbx_strand_id
1 'polypeptide(L)'
;ARTGGGGVMTAVASTRLAAPAAEWSAEVHRDEQALAGLADELRDLYDRSPAATPFQTYEWLRAWWGWYGTPGRLRLATVRCRGRLVAAAPLMAGVRHGFPVLVPLAAGQSDFADFLLDPVHTDGAVRHLTRALLDERGWCAVDLCEVRPGSAAHLVAAQWPRRAWRTPSSVCLELPAAGIDDVLDRLPRRTAGKMRAKLRKIDVRGITVESVPPERASDAVHVLLELHLRQWQGRPVNPEHRRERFRRHLAEAAAGMVRDGRAAVLQYRWDERLVASDLVLIGHRYVGAYLYGAIPDLRDCVDVSLMMLRQDLALARDRNRQGVSLLRGDEPYKLKWRPTPVRNERVILGRTAPAAAFAALARTRARLSDRRHHGRPGGHG
;
A
#
# COMPACT_ATOMS: atom_id res chain seq x y z
N ALA A 1 24.34 -81.21 24.69
CA ALA A 1 23.61 -80.09 25.21
C ALA A 1 24.50 -78.84 25.30
N ARG A 2 24.34 -77.92 24.40
CA ARG A 2 25.00 -76.60 24.51
C ARG A 2 23.90 -75.55 24.25
N THR A 3 23.64 -74.77 25.30
CA THR A 3 22.76 -73.59 25.30
C THR A 3 23.43 -72.40 24.66
N GLY A 4 22.83 -71.90 23.62
CA GLY A 4 23.23 -70.67 22.97
C GLY A 4 22.48 -69.47 23.56
N GLY A 5 23.23 -68.53 24.19
CA GLY A 5 22.67 -67.27 24.64
C GLY A 5 22.58 -66.27 23.50
N GLY A 6 21.39 -65.85 23.17
CA GLY A 6 21.15 -64.74 22.22
C GLY A 6 21.21 -63.38 22.97
N GLY A 7 22.25 -62.61 22.64
CA GLY A 7 22.38 -61.23 23.14
C GLY A 7 21.45 -60.32 22.34
N VAL A 8 20.50 -59.67 23.01
CA VAL A 8 19.66 -58.59 22.44
C VAL A 8 20.47 -57.28 22.45
N MET A 9 20.90 -56.85 21.29
CA MET A 9 21.48 -55.49 21.11
C MET A 9 20.35 -54.45 21.14
N THR A 10 20.23 -53.74 22.22
CA THR A 10 19.37 -52.57 22.35
C THR A 10 20.02 -51.42 21.57
N ALA A 11 19.41 -51.04 20.43
CA ALA A 11 19.81 -49.87 19.67
C ALA A 11 19.41 -48.62 20.45
N VAL A 12 20.37 -47.89 20.99
CA VAL A 12 20.18 -46.59 21.60
C VAL A 12 19.94 -45.59 20.45
N ALA A 13 18.69 -45.17 20.25
CA ALA A 13 18.33 -44.10 19.33
C ALA A 13 18.97 -42.80 19.84
N SER A 14 19.97 -42.32 19.11
CA SER A 14 20.63 -41.05 19.37
C SER A 14 19.67 -39.94 18.94
N THR A 15 18.92 -39.38 19.87
CA THR A 15 18.11 -38.19 19.68
C THR A 15 19.09 -37.04 19.42
N ARG A 16 19.26 -36.65 18.15
CA ARG A 16 19.94 -35.39 17.78
C ARG A 16 19.16 -34.26 18.43
N LEU A 17 19.68 -33.69 19.49
CA LEU A 17 19.27 -32.39 19.99
C LEU A 17 19.43 -31.38 18.85
N ALA A 18 18.32 -30.80 18.40
CA ALA A 18 18.36 -29.73 17.44
C ALA A 18 19.23 -28.61 18.02
N ALA A 19 20.20 -28.14 17.22
CA ALA A 19 21.04 -27.00 17.61
C ALA A 19 20.14 -25.81 17.97
N PRO A 20 20.45 -25.05 19.05
CA PRO A 20 19.66 -23.88 19.42
C PRO A 20 19.54 -22.97 18.21
N ALA A 21 18.29 -22.60 17.82
CA ALA A 21 18.03 -21.70 16.72
C ALA A 21 18.85 -20.43 16.95
N ALA A 22 19.62 -20.00 15.93
CA ALA A 22 20.40 -18.76 16.02
C ALA A 22 19.46 -17.63 16.46
N GLU A 23 19.90 -16.77 17.35
CA GLU A 23 19.05 -15.68 17.88
C GLU A 23 18.51 -14.80 16.74
N TRP A 24 19.33 -14.61 15.72
CA TRP A 24 18.98 -13.85 14.53
C TRP A 24 19.27 -14.63 13.25
N SER A 25 18.36 -14.61 12.32
CA SER A 25 18.56 -15.11 10.94
C SER A 25 17.96 -14.14 9.95
N ALA A 26 18.60 -14.04 8.77
CA ALA A 26 18.12 -13.22 7.67
C ALA A 26 18.28 -13.97 6.35
N GLU A 27 17.30 -13.87 5.48
CA GLU A 27 17.26 -14.58 4.21
C GLU A 27 16.66 -13.69 3.11
N VAL A 28 17.11 -13.88 1.85
CA VAL A 28 16.50 -13.27 0.66
C VAL A 28 15.89 -14.37 -0.19
N HIS A 29 14.58 -14.48 -0.15
CA HIS A 29 13.82 -15.43 -0.95
C HIS A 29 13.70 -14.95 -2.38
N ARG A 30 13.94 -15.84 -3.33
CA ARG A 30 13.85 -15.59 -4.78
C ARG A 30 12.75 -16.40 -5.44
N ASP A 31 12.27 -17.41 -4.74
CA ASP A 31 11.16 -18.26 -5.14
C ASP A 31 9.84 -17.61 -4.76
N GLU A 32 8.92 -17.52 -5.70
CA GLU A 32 7.58 -17.01 -5.51
C GLU A 32 6.74 -17.84 -4.51
N GLN A 33 7.05 -19.12 -4.35
CA GLN A 33 6.42 -19.98 -3.35
C GLN A 33 6.70 -19.48 -1.92
N ALA A 34 7.84 -18.83 -1.69
CA ALA A 34 8.16 -18.24 -0.41
C ALA A 34 7.17 -17.15 0.01
N LEU A 35 6.67 -16.34 -0.95
CA LEU A 35 5.65 -15.34 -0.65
C LEU A 35 4.35 -16.00 -0.14
N ALA A 36 3.95 -17.12 -0.72
CA ALA A 36 2.79 -17.88 -0.28
C ALA A 36 3.04 -18.60 1.05
N GLY A 37 4.21 -19.20 1.22
CA GLY A 37 4.61 -19.90 2.43
C GLY A 37 4.73 -19.03 3.68
N LEU A 38 4.95 -17.72 3.49
CA LEU A 38 5.08 -16.74 4.57
C LEU A 38 3.79 -15.95 4.84
N ALA A 39 2.65 -16.36 4.27
CA ALA A 39 1.40 -15.61 4.31
C ALA A 39 1.00 -15.18 5.73
N ASP A 40 0.90 -16.12 6.65
CA ASP A 40 0.43 -15.86 8.02
C ASP A 40 1.46 -15.04 8.83
N GLU A 41 2.75 -15.29 8.61
CA GLU A 41 3.80 -14.52 9.26
C GLU A 41 3.88 -13.08 8.75
N LEU A 42 3.63 -12.85 7.46
CA LEU A 42 3.57 -11.51 6.88
C LEU A 42 2.34 -10.74 7.38
N ARG A 43 1.19 -11.40 7.57
CA ARG A 43 0.01 -10.80 8.20
C ARG A 43 0.29 -10.42 9.66
N ASP A 44 0.84 -11.36 10.45
CA ASP A 44 1.23 -11.09 11.85
C ASP A 44 2.25 -9.95 11.96
N LEU A 45 3.25 -9.92 11.08
CA LEU A 45 4.23 -8.84 11.05
C LEU A 45 3.59 -7.51 10.63
N TYR A 46 2.69 -7.50 9.64
CA TYR A 46 1.95 -6.31 9.26
C TYR A 46 1.19 -5.74 10.45
N ASP A 47 0.48 -6.59 11.20
CA ASP A 47 -0.33 -6.17 12.35
C ASP A 47 0.51 -5.55 13.48
N ARG A 48 1.75 -5.99 13.62
CA ARG A 48 2.73 -5.43 14.56
C ARG A 48 3.55 -4.26 14.03
N SER A 49 3.36 -3.88 12.76
CA SER A 49 4.10 -2.80 12.10
C SER A 49 3.26 -1.52 12.02
N PRO A 50 3.25 -0.65 13.04
CA PRO A 50 2.31 0.47 13.14
C PRO A 50 2.52 1.56 12.07
N ALA A 51 3.69 1.59 11.43
CA ALA A 51 4.00 2.48 10.32
C ALA A 51 3.50 1.94 8.97
N ALA A 52 3.19 0.63 8.87
CA ALA A 52 2.76 0.00 7.64
C ALA A 52 1.43 0.58 7.14
N THR A 53 1.32 0.69 5.83
CA THR A 53 0.12 1.15 5.13
C THR A 53 -0.59 -0.04 4.47
N PRO A 54 -1.83 0.09 4.01
CA PRO A 54 -2.54 -1.01 3.36
C PRO A 54 -1.79 -1.64 2.18
N PHE A 55 -0.86 -0.90 1.58
CA PHE A 55 -0.07 -1.36 0.44
C PHE A 55 1.04 -2.35 0.80
N GLN A 56 1.30 -2.60 2.08
CA GLN A 56 2.20 -3.64 2.59
C GLN A 56 1.45 -4.87 3.13
N THR A 57 0.12 -4.95 3.00
CA THR A 57 -0.64 -6.16 3.35
C THR A 57 -0.24 -7.32 2.44
N TYR A 58 -0.27 -8.53 3.00
CA TYR A 58 0.00 -9.74 2.23
C TYR A 58 -0.93 -9.86 1.01
N GLU A 59 -2.22 -9.60 1.17
CA GLU A 59 -3.25 -9.69 0.13
C GLU A 59 -2.95 -8.77 -1.05
N TRP A 60 -2.53 -7.52 -0.77
CA TRP A 60 -2.13 -6.58 -1.80
C TRP A 60 -0.89 -7.04 -2.57
N LEU A 61 0.15 -7.45 -1.84
CA LEU A 61 1.42 -7.88 -2.43
C LEU A 61 1.28 -9.19 -3.19
N ARG A 62 0.53 -10.17 -2.64
CA ARG A 62 0.30 -11.48 -3.26
C ARG A 62 -0.48 -11.36 -4.55
N ALA A 63 -1.60 -10.61 -4.54
CA ALA A 63 -2.40 -10.36 -5.73
C ALA A 63 -1.60 -9.61 -6.79
N TRP A 64 -0.81 -8.61 -6.38
CA TRP A 64 0.06 -7.91 -7.32
C TRP A 64 1.09 -8.85 -7.95
N TRP A 65 1.74 -9.69 -7.16
CA TRP A 65 2.73 -10.63 -7.67
C TRP A 65 2.13 -11.60 -8.70
N GLY A 66 0.91 -12.06 -8.47
CA GLY A 66 0.21 -12.97 -9.39
C GLY A 66 -0.02 -12.40 -10.79
N TRP A 67 -0.21 -11.07 -10.91
CA TRP A 67 -0.56 -10.42 -12.18
C TRP A 67 0.57 -9.60 -12.80
N TYR A 68 1.54 -9.15 -12.02
CA TYR A 68 2.65 -8.28 -12.44
C TYR A 68 4.03 -8.88 -12.15
N GLY A 69 4.10 -9.88 -11.31
CA GLY A 69 5.33 -10.56 -10.97
C GLY A 69 6.00 -11.18 -12.20
N THR A 70 7.29 -11.30 -12.13
CA THR A 70 8.08 -11.98 -13.16
C THR A 70 8.87 -13.07 -12.46
N PRO A 71 8.74 -14.35 -12.85
CA PRO A 71 9.48 -15.46 -12.26
C PRO A 71 10.99 -15.17 -12.15
N GLY A 72 11.58 -15.54 -11.02
CA GLY A 72 13.02 -15.35 -10.75
C GLY A 72 13.41 -13.91 -10.34
N ARG A 73 12.48 -12.94 -10.34
CA ARG A 73 12.76 -11.56 -9.95
C ARG A 73 12.39 -11.21 -8.52
N LEU A 74 11.69 -12.07 -7.78
CA LEU A 74 11.39 -11.83 -6.37
C LEU A 74 12.68 -11.67 -5.57
N ARG A 75 12.67 -10.73 -4.63
CA ARG A 75 13.72 -10.49 -3.63
C ARG A 75 13.03 -10.10 -2.33
N LEU A 76 12.34 -11.07 -1.73
CA LEU A 76 11.70 -10.88 -0.43
C LEU A 76 12.75 -11.12 0.66
N ALA A 77 13.30 -10.04 1.20
CA ALA A 77 14.22 -10.15 2.32
C ALA A 77 13.45 -10.24 3.63
N THR A 78 13.77 -11.22 4.46
CA THR A 78 13.14 -11.49 5.76
C THR A 78 14.19 -11.54 6.86
N VAL A 79 13.80 -11.12 8.07
CA VAL A 79 14.63 -11.23 9.27
C VAL A 79 13.81 -11.86 10.38
N ARG A 80 14.41 -12.83 11.06
CA ARG A 80 13.81 -13.49 12.24
C ARG A 80 14.65 -13.25 13.47
N CYS A 81 13.97 -13.09 14.60
CA CYS A 81 14.57 -13.11 15.93
C CYS A 81 13.93 -14.28 16.68
N ARG A 82 14.77 -15.24 17.16
CA ARG A 82 14.29 -16.45 17.86
C ARG A 82 13.16 -17.18 17.13
N GLY A 83 13.30 -17.29 15.80
CA GLY A 83 12.33 -17.95 14.93
C GLY A 83 11.13 -17.08 14.49
N ARG A 84 10.84 -15.96 15.15
CA ARG A 84 9.74 -15.05 14.80
C ARG A 84 10.16 -14.06 13.72
N LEU A 85 9.31 -13.85 12.72
CA LEU A 85 9.52 -12.83 11.70
C LEU A 85 9.39 -11.42 12.30
N VAL A 86 10.46 -10.62 12.18
CA VAL A 86 10.53 -9.25 12.76
C VAL A 86 10.81 -8.16 11.76
N ALA A 87 11.24 -8.51 10.53
CA ALA A 87 11.29 -7.56 9.41
C ALA A 87 11.05 -8.27 8.08
N ALA A 88 10.46 -7.54 7.13
CA ALA A 88 10.33 -7.97 5.74
C ALA A 88 10.47 -6.78 4.79
N ALA A 89 11.25 -6.97 3.71
CA ALA A 89 11.37 -6.06 2.60
C ALA A 89 10.86 -6.76 1.32
N PRO A 90 9.59 -6.54 0.93
CA PRO A 90 9.00 -7.14 -0.26
C PRO A 90 9.49 -6.40 -1.52
N LEU A 91 10.58 -6.86 -2.09
CA LEU A 91 11.26 -6.26 -3.23
C LEU A 91 11.26 -7.19 -4.44
N MET A 92 11.53 -6.62 -5.60
CA MET A 92 11.85 -7.37 -6.83
C MET A 92 13.03 -6.73 -7.56
N ALA A 93 13.78 -7.58 -8.29
CA ALA A 93 14.83 -7.11 -9.18
C ALA A 93 14.22 -6.50 -10.45
N GLY A 94 14.70 -5.33 -10.82
CA GLY A 94 14.26 -4.59 -12.00
C GLY A 94 15.38 -3.80 -12.64
N VAL A 95 15.05 -3.14 -13.75
CA VAL A 95 15.93 -2.18 -14.40
C VAL A 95 15.22 -0.85 -14.50
N ARG A 96 15.87 0.20 -14.00
CA ARG A 96 15.37 1.58 -14.12
C ARG A 96 16.45 2.45 -14.76
N HIS A 97 16.10 3.06 -15.87
CA HIS A 97 17.03 3.92 -16.63
C HIS A 97 18.36 3.25 -16.99
N GLY A 98 18.35 1.95 -17.29
CA GLY A 98 19.54 1.16 -17.61
C GLY A 98 20.30 0.64 -16.37
N PHE A 99 19.88 0.97 -15.15
CA PHE A 99 20.51 0.51 -13.92
C PHE A 99 19.75 -0.67 -13.30
N PRO A 100 20.46 -1.75 -12.89
CA PRO A 100 19.84 -2.83 -12.14
C PRO A 100 19.52 -2.36 -10.72
N VAL A 101 18.26 -2.42 -10.32
CA VAL A 101 17.78 -1.93 -9.03
C VAL A 101 16.85 -2.95 -8.37
N LEU A 102 16.70 -2.85 -7.05
CA LEU A 102 15.59 -3.45 -6.33
C LEU A 102 14.49 -2.40 -6.15
N VAL A 103 13.27 -2.79 -6.45
CA VAL A 103 12.08 -1.93 -6.29
C VAL A 103 11.04 -2.63 -5.43
N PRO A 104 10.21 -1.91 -4.68
CA PRO A 104 9.10 -2.51 -3.93
C PRO A 104 8.17 -3.29 -4.85
N LEU A 105 7.61 -4.38 -4.35
CA LEU A 105 6.44 -4.99 -4.99
C LEU A 105 5.32 -3.95 -5.06
N ALA A 106 4.48 -4.09 -6.07
CA ALA A 106 3.35 -3.19 -6.33
C ALA A 106 3.73 -1.70 -6.58
N ALA A 107 5.01 -1.41 -6.84
CA ALA A 107 5.42 -0.07 -7.25
C ALA A 107 4.66 0.39 -8.51
N GLY A 108 3.97 1.51 -8.41
CA GLY A 108 3.10 2.05 -9.48
C GLY A 108 1.60 1.86 -9.24
N GLN A 109 1.18 0.81 -8.54
CA GLN A 109 -0.19 0.61 -8.07
C GLN A 109 -0.37 1.03 -6.60
N SER A 110 0.72 0.98 -5.84
CA SER A 110 0.75 1.44 -4.45
C SER A 110 1.02 2.94 -4.38
N ASP A 111 0.29 3.62 -3.50
CA ASP A 111 0.54 5.04 -3.21
C ASP A 111 1.66 5.23 -2.18
N PHE A 112 2.05 4.17 -1.48
CA PHE A 112 3.14 4.21 -0.52
C PHE A 112 4.00 2.96 -0.61
N ALA A 113 5.32 3.16 -0.46
CA ALA A 113 6.29 2.09 -0.34
C ALA A 113 6.92 2.11 1.05
N ASP A 114 7.02 0.95 1.68
CA ASP A 114 7.69 0.78 2.96
C ASP A 114 8.16 -0.67 3.14
N PHE A 115 8.94 -0.90 4.20
CA PHE A 115 9.25 -2.20 4.75
C PHE A 115 8.32 -2.52 5.92
N LEU A 116 8.15 -3.80 6.24
CA LEU A 116 7.52 -4.21 7.48
C LEU A 116 8.59 -4.34 8.56
N LEU A 117 8.32 -3.80 9.74
CA LEU A 117 9.28 -3.79 10.84
C LEU A 117 8.55 -3.86 12.19
N ASP A 118 8.90 -4.86 12.98
CA ASP A 118 8.46 -4.97 14.38
C ASP A 118 9.18 -3.92 15.24
N PRO A 119 8.45 -2.98 15.86
CA PRO A 119 9.05 -1.89 16.64
C PRO A 119 9.82 -2.37 17.88
N VAL A 120 9.49 -3.57 18.41
CA VAL A 120 10.18 -4.14 19.56
C VAL A 120 11.61 -4.56 19.22
N HIS A 121 11.88 -4.89 17.95
CA HIS A 121 13.16 -5.45 17.50
C HIS A 121 13.89 -4.53 16.51
N THR A 122 13.55 -3.24 16.45
CA THR A 122 13.95 -2.28 15.40
C THR A 122 15.45 -2.32 15.06
N ASP A 123 16.34 -2.12 16.03
CA ASP A 123 17.78 -2.00 15.76
C ASP A 123 18.41 -3.29 15.23
N GLY A 124 18.05 -4.42 15.82
CA GLY A 124 18.50 -5.73 15.36
C GLY A 124 17.96 -6.08 13.99
N ALA A 125 16.66 -5.85 13.79
CA ALA A 125 15.96 -6.14 12.54
C ALA A 125 16.51 -5.28 11.39
N VAL A 126 16.71 -3.97 11.57
CA VAL A 126 17.28 -3.07 10.57
C VAL A 126 18.71 -3.49 10.21
N ARG A 127 19.55 -3.83 11.19
CA ARG A 127 20.93 -4.26 10.95
C ARG A 127 21.00 -5.53 10.12
N HIS A 128 20.20 -6.55 10.49
CA HIS A 128 20.20 -7.83 9.78
C HIS A 128 19.56 -7.72 8.39
N LEU A 129 18.47 -6.94 8.25
CA LEU A 129 17.86 -6.66 6.95
C LEU A 129 18.83 -5.93 6.01
N THR A 130 19.53 -4.91 6.52
CA THR A 130 20.55 -4.16 5.76
C THR A 130 21.66 -5.08 5.28
N ARG A 131 22.16 -5.97 6.14
CA ARG A 131 23.19 -6.94 5.79
C ARG A 131 22.70 -7.92 4.72
N ALA A 132 21.53 -8.51 4.90
CA ALA A 132 20.94 -9.44 3.92
C ALA A 132 20.77 -8.78 2.54
N LEU A 133 20.29 -7.55 2.50
CA LEU A 133 20.19 -6.78 1.25
C LEU A 133 21.56 -6.52 0.62
N LEU A 134 22.58 -6.16 1.40
CA LEU A 134 23.93 -5.90 0.87
C LEU A 134 24.65 -7.15 0.38
N ASP A 135 24.39 -8.31 0.99
CA ASP A 135 24.94 -9.61 0.58
C ASP A 135 24.28 -10.12 -0.71
N GLU A 136 23.03 -9.68 -1.02
CA GLU A 136 22.35 -9.99 -2.27
C GLU A 136 23.03 -9.28 -3.44
N ARG A 137 23.27 -10.02 -4.54
CA ARG A 137 24.00 -9.52 -5.70
C ARG A 137 23.06 -9.15 -6.87
N GLY A 138 23.61 -8.50 -7.90
CA GLY A 138 22.92 -8.23 -9.15
C GLY A 138 22.12 -6.91 -9.19
N TRP A 139 22.35 -6.00 -8.25
CA TRP A 139 21.71 -4.70 -8.21
C TRP A 139 22.68 -3.60 -7.72
N CYS A 140 22.43 -2.36 -8.08
CA CYS A 140 23.24 -1.22 -7.65
C CYS A 140 22.58 -0.34 -6.57
N ALA A 141 21.26 -0.28 -6.56
CA ALA A 141 20.52 0.51 -5.58
C ALA A 141 19.15 -0.13 -5.26
N VAL A 142 18.64 0.07 -4.04
CA VAL A 142 17.22 -0.08 -3.72
C VAL A 142 16.55 1.26 -3.99
N ASP A 143 15.46 1.27 -4.74
CA ASP A 143 14.73 2.47 -5.17
C ASP A 143 13.30 2.45 -4.64
N LEU A 144 13.09 3.12 -3.51
CA LEU A 144 11.80 3.24 -2.84
C LEU A 144 11.17 4.59 -3.20
N CYS A 145 10.13 4.56 -4.02
CA CYS A 145 9.32 5.74 -4.31
C CYS A 145 8.16 5.84 -3.30
N GLU A 146 7.70 7.05 -3.03
CA GLU A 146 6.51 7.31 -2.22
C GLU A 146 6.64 6.81 -0.77
N VAL A 147 7.79 7.07 -0.15
CA VAL A 147 8.05 6.74 1.25
C VAL A 147 7.45 7.82 2.15
N ARG A 148 6.53 7.44 3.03
CA ARG A 148 5.88 8.37 3.97
C ARG A 148 6.81 8.79 5.11
N PRO A 149 6.61 9.99 5.70
CA PRO A 149 7.29 10.35 6.94
C PRO A 149 7.04 9.32 8.05
N GLY A 150 8.10 8.96 8.78
CA GLY A 150 8.04 8.00 9.89
C GLY A 150 7.95 6.53 9.48
N SER A 151 8.21 6.20 8.21
CA SER A 151 8.22 4.82 7.71
C SER A 151 9.47 4.03 8.14
N ALA A 152 9.38 2.70 8.11
CA ALA A 152 10.49 1.79 8.39
C ALA A 152 11.66 1.99 7.41
N ALA A 153 11.37 2.34 6.17
CA ALA A 153 12.38 2.65 5.15
C ALA A 153 13.32 3.80 5.56
N HIS A 154 12.84 4.78 6.34
CA HIS A 154 13.70 5.85 6.87
C HIS A 154 14.65 5.33 7.96
N LEU A 155 14.21 4.38 8.80
CA LEU A 155 15.07 3.76 9.80
C LEU A 155 16.19 2.96 9.15
N VAL A 156 15.85 2.21 8.09
CA VAL A 156 16.84 1.48 7.29
C VAL A 156 17.79 2.46 6.60
N ALA A 157 17.30 3.55 6.03
CA ALA A 157 18.15 4.57 5.37
C ALA A 157 19.08 5.26 6.34
N ALA A 158 18.66 5.52 7.57
CA ALA A 158 19.49 6.15 8.62
C ALA A 158 20.66 5.26 9.07
N GLN A 159 20.46 3.92 9.06
CA GLN A 159 21.49 2.94 9.44
C GLN A 159 22.20 2.32 8.21
N TRP A 160 21.93 2.83 7.00
CA TRP A 160 22.53 2.30 5.78
C TRP A 160 24.04 2.59 5.74
N PRO A 161 24.94 1.60 5.69
CA PRO A 161 26.37 1.81 5.85
C PRO A 161 27.06 2.42 4.62
N ARG A 162 26.31 2.60 3.57
CA ARG A 162 26.74 3.24 2.32
C ARG A 162 25.93 4.50 2.08
N ARG A 163 26.09 5.12 0.90
CA ARG A 163 25.36 6.35 0.59
C ARG A 163 23.88 6.09 0.38
N ALA A 164 23.04 6.81 1.10
CA ALA A 164 21.61 6.91 0.89
C ALA A 164 21.25 8.32 0.40
N TRP A 165 20.25 8.43 -0.47
CA TRP A 165 19.73 9.71 -0.96
C TRP A 165 18.25 9.78 -0.69
N ARG A 166 17.80 10.95 -0.27
CA ARG A 166 16.39 11.28 -0.08
C ARG A 166 16.05 12.47 -0.97
N THR A 167 14.94 12.40 -1.66
CA THR A 167 14.43 13.48 -2.52
C THR A 167 12.92 13.59 -2.35
N PRO A 168 12.35 14.82 -2.41
CA PRO A 168 10.91 14.97 -2.42
C PRO A 168 10.27 14.11 -3.51
N SER A 169 9.09 13.55 -3.22
CA SER A 169 8.24 12.83 -4.14
C SER A 169 6.85 13.48 -4.17
N SER A 170 5.77 12.72 -4.23
CA SER A 170 4.43 13.29 -4.27
C SER A 170 3.97 13.88 -2.93
N VAL A 171 2.88 14.63 -2.98
CA VAL A 171 2.13 15.08 -1.81
C VAL A 171 0.87 14.22 -1.67
N CYS A 172 0.59 13.80 -0.44
CA CYS A 172 -0.68 13.22 -0.04
C CYS A 172 -1.43 14.23 0.83
N LEU A 173 -2.75 14.15 0.80
CA LEU A 173 -3.62 15.08 1.53
C LEU A 173 -4.40 14.30 2.58
N GLU A 174 -4.42 14.78 3.82
CA GLU A 174 -5.04 14.07 4.94
C GLU A 174 -6.01 14.96 5.71
N LEU A 175 -7.12 14.35 6.13
CA LEU A 175 -8.12 14.95 7.00
C LEU A 175 -8.16 14.19 8.33
N PRO A 176 -8.32 14.85 9.48
CA PRO A 176 -8.49 14.16 10.75
C PRO A 176 -9.79 13.34 10.76
N ALA A 177 -9.84 12.29 11.57
CA ALA A 177 -11.09 11.56 11.85
C ALA A 177 -12.03 12.46 12.63
N ALA A 178 -12.99 13.04 11.92
CA ALA A 178 -13.97 13.98 12.44
C ALA A 178 -15.32 13.74 11.78
N GLY A 179 -16.40 14.31 12.34
CA GLY A 179 -17.67 14.35 11.64
C GLY A 179 -17.56 15.22 10.38
N ILE A 180 -18.44 14.97 9.42
CA ILE A 180 -18.46 15.81 8.20
C ILE A 180 -18.71 17.28 8.56
N ASP A 181 -19.53 17.56 9.55
CA ASP A 181 -19.80 18.94 10.00
C ASP A 181 -18.57 19.62 10.58
N ASP A 182 -17.74 18.90 11.37
CA ASP A 182 -16.48 19.42 11.90
C ASP A 182 -15.50 19.79 10.77
N VAL A 183 -15.47 18.99 9.69
CA VAL A 183 -14.67 19.30 8.51
C VAL A 183 -15.21 20.55 7.82
N LEU A 184 -16.53 20.70 7.70
CA LEU A 184 -17.16 21.86 7.09
C LEU A 184 -16.98 23.13 7.91
N ASP A 185 -16.93 23.05 9.25
CA ASP A 185 -16.72 24.19 10.15
C ASP A 185 -15.32 24.82 9.99
N ARG A 186 -14.35 24.06 9.46
CA ARG A 186 -13.02 24.56 9.13
C ARG A 186 -12.98 25.38 7.82
N LEU A 187 -14.06 25.34 7.04
CA LEU A 187 -14.17 26.07 5.78
C LEU A 187 -14.70 27.50 6.00
N PRO A 188 -14.46 28.44 5.06
CA PRO A 188 -15.11 29.73 5.09
C PRO A 188 -16.64 29.59 5.15
N ARG A 189 -17.32 30.42 5.97
CA ARG A 189 -18.78 30.32 6.23
C ARG A 189 -19.62 30.14 4.96
N ARG A 190 -19.32 30.90 3.89
CA ARG A 190 -20.03 30.78 2.61
C ARG A 190 -19.85 29.41 1.96
N THR A 191 -18.62 28.86 2.01
CA THR A 191 -18.30 27.53 1.47
C THR A 191 -18.98 26.45 2.29
N ALA A 192 -18.85 26.50 3.63
CA ALA A 192 -19.53 25.60 4.54
C ALA A 192 -21.04 25.56 4.32
N GLY A 193 -21.69 26.73 4.21
CA GLY A 193 -23.12 26.83 3.91
C GLY A 193 -23.52 26.15 2.61
N LYS A 194 -22.72 26.35 1.54
CA LYS A 194 -22.94 25.66 0.25
C LYS A 194 -22.80 24.14 0.39
N MET A 195 -21.78 23.66 1.12
CA MET A 195 -21.56 22.22 1.30
C MET A 195 -22.67 21.59 2.14
N ARG A 196 -23.14 22.24 3.22
CA ARG A 196 -24.31 21.78 3.99
C ARG A 196 -25.57 21.71 3.13
N ALA A 197 -25.80 22.68 2.25
CA ALA A 197 -26.93 22.61 1.31
C ALA A 197 -26.81 21.40 0.36
N LYS A 198 -25.59 21.08 -0.10
CA LYS A 198 -25.34 19.88 -0.92
C LYS A 198 -25.55 18.59 -0.12
N LEU A 199 -25.15 18.53 1.16
CA LEU A 199 -25.42 17.37 2.03
C LEU A 199 -26.94 17.14 2.18
N ARG A 200 -27.70 18.20 2.52
CA ARG A 200 -29.17 18.09 2.58
C ARG A 200 -29.77 17.59 1.27
N LYS A 201 -29.22 18.03 0.11
CA LYS A 201 -29.67 17.53 -1.19
C LYS A 201 -29.40 16.03 -1.38
N ILE A 202 -28.26 15.52 -0.88
CA ILE A 202 -27.94 14.09 -0.88
C ILE A 202 -28.92 13.33 0.01
N ASP A 203 -29.22 13.86 1.23
CA ASP A 203 -30.12 13.22 2.18
C ASP A 203 -31.56 13.11 1.64
N VAL A 204 -32.07 14.19 1.03
CA VAL A 204 -33.41 14.21 0.41
C VAL A 204 -33.53 13.21 -0.74
N ARG A 205 -32.44 12.87 -1.41
CA ARG A 205 -32.43 11.89 -2.50
C ARG A 205 -32.57 10.44 -2.03
N GLY A 206 -32.43 10.17 -0.74
CA GLY A 206 -32.55 8.82 -0.17
C GLY A 206 -31.48 7.85 -0.70
N ILE A 207 -30.27 8.35 -1.03
CA ILE A 207 -29.19 7.49 -1.46
C ILE A 207 -28.72 6.63 -0.27
N THR A 208 -28.89 5.32 -0.38
CA THR A 208 -28.42 4.34 0.60
C THR A 208 -27.00 3.92 0.31
N VAL A 209 -26.27 3.52 1.37
CA VAL A 209 -24.88 3.05 1.27
C VAL A 209 -24.78 1.71 1.98
N GLU A 210 -24.24 0.72 1.29
CA GLU A 210 -23.96 -0.60 1.86
C GLU A 210 -22.47 -0.94 1.74
N SER A 211 -21.94 -1.62 2.76
CA SER A 211 -20.62 -2.25 2.68
C SER A 211 -20.77 -3.65 2.09
N VAL A 212 -20.03 -3.92 1.02
CA VAL A 212 -20.09 -5.20 0.33
C VAL A 212 -19.41 -6.27 1.18
N PRO A 213 -20.06 -7.44 1.40
CA PRO A 213 -19.46 -8.53 2.16
C PRO A 213 -18.30 -9.19 1.37
N PRO A 214 -17.38 -9.90 2.07
CA PRO A 214 -16.15 -10.45 1.46
C PRO A 214 -16.38 -11.31 0.23
N GLU A 215 -17.43 -12.15 0.23
CA GLU A 215 -17.75 -13.09 -0.85
C GLU A 215 -18.12 -12.39 -2.16
N ARG A 216 -18.64 -11.15 -2.08
CA ARG A 216 -19.01 -10.33 -3.25
C ARG A 216 -17.99 -9.24 -3.59
N ALA A 217 -16.92 -9.09 -2.79
CA ALA A 217 -15.98 -7.99 -2.93
C ALA A 217 -15.26 -7.98 -4.29
N SER A 218 -14.88 -9.15 -4.80
CA SER A 218 -14.24 -9.28 -6.12
C SER A 218 -15.14 -8.75 -7.25
N ASP A 219 -16.39 -9.20 -7.29
CA ASP A 219 -17.34 -8.78 -8.32
C ASP A 219 -17.70 -7.30 -8.19
N ALA A 220 -17.83 -6.81 -6.96
CA ALA A 220 -18.08 -5.39 -6.70
C ALA A 220 -16.95 -4.49 -7.20
N VAL A 221 -15.68 -4.94 -7.12
CA VAL A 221 -14.54 -4.21 -7.70
C VAL A 221 -14.61 -4.19 -9.23
N HIS A 222 -15.02 -5.25 -9.88
CA HIS A 222 -15.23 -5.24 -11.33
C HIS A 222 -16.30 -4.22 -11.72
N VAL A 223 -17.43 -4.18 -11.01
CA VAL A 223 -18.49 -3.18 -11.22
C VAL A 223 -18.00 -1.76 -10.94
N LEU A 224 -17.23 -1.56 -9.87
CA LEU A 224 -16.60 -0.27 -9.57
C LEU A 224 -15.72 0.20 -10.73
N LEU A 225 -14.88 -0.67 -11.28
CA LEU A 225 -14.01 -0.33 -12.41
C LEU A 225 -14.78 0.01 -13.68
N GLU A 226 -15.90 -0.65 -13.94
CA GLU A 226 -16.81 -0.28 -15.04
C GLU A 226 -17.40 1.12 -14.85
N LEU A 227 -17.91 1.40 -13.64
CA LEU A 227 -18.40 2.74 -13.29
C LEU A 227 -17.29 3.78 -13.43
N HIS A 228 -16.08 3.46 -12.96
CA HIS A 228 -14.92 4.34 -13.08
C HIS A 228 -14.59 4.66 -14.54
N LEU A 229 -14.51 3.66 -15.40
CA LEU A 229 -14.23 3.87 -16.82
C LEU A 229 -15.32 4.67 -17.54
N ARG A 230 -16.60 4.44 -17.22
CA ARG A 230 -17.74 5.23 -17.75
C ARG A 230 -17.65 6.69 -17.28
N GLN A 231 -17.36 6.91 -16.01
CA GLN A 231 -17.21 8.25 -15.43
C GLN A 231 -16.12 9.09 -16.12
N TRP A 232 -15.05 8.44 -16.59
CA TRP A 232 -13.91 9.08 -17.24
C TRP A 232 -13.96 8.98 -18.77
N GLN A 233 -15.08 8.57 -19.34
CA GLN A 233 -15.23 8.53 -20.79
C GLN A 233 -15.03 9.93 -21.39
N GLY A 234 -14.17 10.04 -22.42
CA GLY A 234 -13.79 11.33 -23.02
C GLY A 234 -12.78 12.16 -22.22
N ARG A 235 -12.28 11.67 -21.08
CA ARG A 235 -11.27 12.35 -20.25
C ARG A 235 -10.02 11.47 -20.06
N PRO A 236 -8.85 12.06 -19.78
CA PRO A 236 -7.66 11.28 -19.44
C PRO A 236 -7.89 10.41 -18.20
N VAL A 237 -7.68 9.13 -18.33
CA VAL A 237 -7.66 8.16 -17.24
C VAL A 237 -6.34 7.41 -17.28
N ASN A 238 -5.86 6.95 -16.14
CA ASN A 238 -4.65 6.12 -16.12
C ASN A 238 -4.85 4.90 -17.04
N PRO A 239 -4.02 4.75 -18.09
CA PRO A 239 -4.17 3.65 -19.05
C PRO A 239 -4.14 2.27 -18.41
N GLU A 240 -3.48 2.14 -17.25
CA GLU A 240 -3.38 0.89 -16.51
C GLU A 240 -4.74 0.40 -16.01
N HIS A 241 -5.67 1.32 -15.65
CA HIS A 241 -7.02 0.96 -15.19
C HIS A 241 -7.86 0.22 -16.25
N ARG A 242 -7.48 0.29 -17.52
CA ARG A 242 -8.12 -0.42 -18.64
C ARG A 242 -7.55 -1.82 -18.86
N ARG A 243 -6.42 -2.17 -18.22
CA ARG A 243 -5.74 -3.44 -18.45
C ARG A 243 -6.33 -4.53 -17.57
N GLU A 244 -6.48 -5.72 -18.14
CA GLU A 244 -7.03 -6.88 -17.43
C GLU A 244 -6.22 -7.23 -16.19
N ARG A 245 -4.89 -7.17 -16.25
CA ARG A 245 -4.02 -7.43 -15.10
C ARG A 245 -4.29 -6.50 -13.91
N PHE A 246 -4.66 -5.21 -14.17
CA PHE A 246 -5.03 -4.28 -13.11
C PHE A 246 -6.38 -4.65 -12.49
N ARG A 247 -7.35 -4.99 -13.33
CA ARG A 247 -8.69 -5.42 -12.89
C ARG A 247 -8.60 -6.66 -11.99
N ARG A 248 -7.84 -7.66 -12.44
CA ARG A 248 -7.64 -8.91 -11.68
C ARG A 248 -6.89 -8.68 -10.38
N HIS A 249 -5.76 -7.98 -10.44
CA HIS A 249 -5.01 -7.62 -9.23
C HIS A 249 -5.92 -6.93 -8.21
N LEU A 250 -6.64 -5.87 -8.62
CA LEU A 250 -7.44 -5.08 -7.70
C LEU A 250 -8.60 -5.89 -7.10
N ALA A 251 -9.25 -6.73 -7.90
CA ALA A 251 -10.34 -7.59 -7.45
C ALA A 251 -9.87 -8.65 -6.43
N GLU A 252 -8.75 -9.33 -6.71
CA GLU A 252 -8.17 -10.31 -5.79
C GLU A 252 -7.66 -9.66 -4.49
N ALA A 253 -6.93 -8.53 -4.61
CA ALA A 253 -6.43 -7.80 -3.45
C ALA A 253 -7.59 -7.33 -2.56
N ALA A 254 -8.59 -6.68 -3.15
CA ALA A 254 -9.74 -6.18 -2.40
C ALA A 254 -10.52 -7.30 -1.72
N ALA A 255 -10.76 -8.44 -2.38
CA ALA A 255 -11.47 -9.57 -1.77
C ALA A 255 -10.75 -10.09 -0.53
N GLY A 256 -9.43 -10.27 -0.60
CA GLY A 256 -8.63 -10.65 0.55
C GLY A 256 -8.62 -9.59 1.65
N MET A 257 -8.38 -8.33 1.28
CA MET A 257 -8.32 -7.21 2.23
C MET A 257 -9.66 -6.93 2.90
N VAL A 258 -10.80 -7.09 2.22
CA VAL A 258 -12.14 -6.96 2.82
C VAL A 258 -12.37 -8.05 3.83
N ARG A 259 -12.01 -9.30 3.52
CA ARG A 259 -12.10 -10.44 4.46
C ARG A 259 -11.31 -10.18 5.74
N ASP A 260 -10.13 -9.58 5.62
CA ASP A 260 -9.24 -9.29 6.74
C ASP A 260 -9.52 -7.92 7.41
N GLY A 261 -10.60 -7.23 7.00
CA GLY A 261 -10.97 -5.92 7.54
C GLY A 261 -9.99 -4.79 7.19
N ARG A 262 -9.17 -4.97 6.14
CA ARG A 262 -8.15 -4.02 5.65
C ARG A 262 -8.62 -3.19 4.45
N ALA A 263 -9.82 -3.45 3.95
CA ALA A 263 -10.49 -2.65 2.93
C ALA A 263 -12.01 -2.69 3.13
N ALA A 264 -12.71 -1.79 2.47
CA ALA A 264 -14.15 -1.82 2.29
C ALA A 264 -14.48 -1.43 0.85
N VAL A 265 -15.42 -2.13 0.25
CA VAL A 265 -16.07 -1.70 -0.99
C VAL A 265 -17.44 -1.17 -0.60
N LEU A 266 -17.67 0.12 -0.83
CA LEU A 266 -18.95 0.77 -0.55
C LEU A 266 -19.73 0.91 -1.85
N GLN A 267 -21.02 0.55 -1.80
CA GLN A 267 -21.96 0.70 -2.92
C GLN A 267 -23.05 1.70 -2.55
N TYR A 268 -23.32 2.62 -3.46
CA TYR A 268 -24.32 3.67 -3.30
C TYR A 268 -25.49 3.39 -4.23
N ARG A 269 -26.70 3.31 -3.67
CA ARG A 269 -27.92 3.03 -4.41
C ARG A 269 -28.91 4.18 -4.32
N TRP A 270 -29.51 4.47 -5.43
CA TRP A 270 -30.62 5.41 -5.54
C TRP A 270 -31.77 4.70 -6.24
N ASP A 271 -32.91 4.59 -5.55
CA ASP A 271 -34.07 3.80 -6.01
C ASP A 271 -33.63 2.38 -6.46
N GLU A 272 -32.96 1.64 -5.57
CA GLU A 272 -32.40 0.31 -5.79
C GLU A 272 -31.32 0.21 -6.89
N ARG A 273 -31.15 1.25 -7.70
CA ARG A 273 -30.14 1.28 -8.76
C ARG A 273 -28.76 1.61 -8.17
N LEU A 274 -27.75 0.84 -8.52
CA LEU A 274 -26.38 1.16 -8.21
C LEU A 274 -25.93 2.42 -9.01
N VAL A 275 -25.57 3.48 -8.30
CA VAL A 275 -25.20 4.78 -8.91
C VAL A 275 -23.74 5.14 -8.70
N ALA A 276 -23.10 4.60 -7.66
CA ALA A 276 -21.68 4.78 -7.42
C ALA A 276 -21.12 3.63 -6.59
N SER A 277 -19.80 3.46 -6.63
CA SER A 277 -19.06 2.56 -5.77
C SER A 277 -17.68 3.12 -5.51
N ASP A 278 -17.11 2.87 -4.31
CA ASP A 278 -15.72 3.18 -4.02
C ASP A 278 -15.02 2.01 -3.30
N LEU A 279 -13.70 1.97 -3.44
CA LEU A 279 -12.80 1.09 -2.73
C LEU A 279 -11.98 1.92 -1.76
N VAL A 280 -12.15 1.62 -0.49
CA VAL A 280 -11.49 2.31 0.62
C VAL A 280 -10.52 1.34 1.29
N LEU A 281 -9.26 1.72 1.43
CA LEU A 281 -8.22 0.92 2.07
C LEU A 281 -8.10 1.29 3.55
N ILE A 282 -8.05 0.30 4.44
CA ILE A 282 -8.06 0.51 5.90
C ILE A 282 -6.70 0.14 6.47
N GLY A 283 -5.89 1.14 6.80
CA GLY A 283 -4.59 0.98 7.44
C GLY A 283 -4.66 1.07 8.97
N HIS A 284 -3.50 1.03 9.61
CA HIS A 284 -3.40 1.19 11.07
C HIS A 284 -3.82 2.60 11.53
N ARG A 285 -3.42 3.61 10.78
CA ARG A 285 -3.62 5.02 11.15
C ARG A 285 -4.72 5.71 10.36
N TYR A 286 -4.87 5.39 9.08
CA TYR A 286 -5.73 6.11 8.15
C TYR A 286 -6.60 5.16 7.33
N VAL A 287 -7.75 5.68 6.94
CA VAL A 287 -8.57 5.16 5.85
C VAL A 287 -8.13 5.86 4.57
N GLY A 288 -7.87 5.14 3.50
CA GLY A 288 -7.40 5.70 2.23
C GLY A 288 -8.46 5.60 1.14
N ALA A 289 -8.91 6.72 0.58
CA ALA A 289 -9.85 6.78 -0.54
C ALA A 289 -9.12 6.40 -1.84
N TYR A 290 -9.13 5.10 -2.19
CA TYR A 290 -8.25 4.58 -3.24
C TYR A 290 -8.81 4.78 -4.65
N LEU A 291 -10.02 4.32 -4.91
CA LEU A 291 -10.61 4.39 -6.25
C LEU A 291 -12.14 4.43 -6.15
N TYR A 292 -12.77 5.27 -6.97
CA TYR A 292 -14.21 5.30 -7.06
C TYR A 292 -14.70 5.37 -8.51
N GLY A 293 -15.95 4.99 -8.70
CA GLY A 293 -16.69 5.15 -9.95
C GLY A 293 -18.13 5.55 -9.67
N ALA A 294 -18.69 6.37 -10.55
CA ALA A 294 -20.09 6.79 -10.48
C ALA A 294 -20.68 6.89 -11.89
N ILE A 295 -22.00 6.74 -12.00
CA ILE A 295 -22.67 7.03 -13.26
C ILE A 295 -22.54 8.53 -13.59
N PRO A 296 -22.39 8.91 -14.88
CA PRO A 296 -22.19 10.31 -15.27
C PRO A 296 -23.27 11.26 -14.72
N ASP A 297 -24.53 10.88 -14.84
CA ASP A 297 -25.69 11.70 -14.49
C ASP A 297 -25.80 11.97 -12.98
N LEU A 298 -25.15 11.18 -12.13
CA LEU A 298 -25.17 11.39 -10.67
C LEU A 298 -24.58 12.75 -10.28
N ARG A 299 -23.58 13.22 -11.02
CA ARG A 299 -22.90 14.52 -10.74
C ARG A 299 -23.82 15.73 -10.94
N ASP A 300 -24.83 15.61 -11.80
CA ASP A 300 -25.81 16.67 -12.02
C ASP A 300 -26.80 16.73 -10.86
N CYS A 301 -26.94 15.62 -10.15
CA CYS A 301 -27.87 15.46 -9.05
C CYS A 301 -27.25 15.76 -7.67
N VAL A 302 -26.02 15.27 -7.42
CA VAL A 302 -25.36 15.40 -6.11
C VAL A 302 -23.85 15.65 -6.24
N ASP A 303 -23.23 16.20 -5.19
CA ASP A 303 -21.76 16.29 -5.11
C ASP A 303 -21.20 14.93 -4.68
N VAL A 304 -20.78 14.10 -5.66
CA VAL A 304 -20.27 12.76 -5.46
C VAL A 304 -19.06 12.75 -4.52
N SER A 305 -18.16 13.72 -4.64
CA SER A 305 -16.96 13.77 -3.77
C SER A 305 -17.29 14.08 -2.32
N LEU A 306 -18.33 14.87 -2.07
CA LEU A 306 -18.82 15.15 -0.71
C LEU A 306 -19.57 13.95 -0.14
N MET A 307 -20.34 13.25 -0.97
CA MET A 307 -21.04 12.02 -0.59
C MET A 307 -20.05 10.94 -0.11
N MET A 308 -18.99 10.68 -0.89
CA MET A 308 -17.98 9.68 -0.56
C MET A 308 -17.16 10.11 0.67
N LEU A 309 -16.68 11.36 0.71
CA LEU A 309 -15.92 11.85 1.86
C LEU A 309 -16.69 11.70 3.19
N ARG A 310 -18.00 11.92 3.19
CA ARG A 310 -18.83 11.69 4.38
C ARG A 310 -18.75 10.26 4.87
N GLN A 311 -18.78 9.28 3.96
CA GLN A 311 -18.66 7.85 4.31
C GLN A 311 -17.25 7.46 4.73
N ASP A 312 -16.23 7.99 4.06
CA ASP A 312 -14.83 7.75 4.42
C ASP A 312 -14.53 8.25 5.84
N LEU A 313 -15.04 9.43 6.21
CA LEU A 313 -14.90 10.00 7.55
C LEU A 313 -15.67 9.16 8.60
N ALA A 314 -16.88 8.71 8.27
CA ALA A 314 -17.64 7.82 9.14
C ALA A 314 -16.87 6.51 9.37
N LEU A 315 -16.39 5.88 8.31
CA LEU A 315 -15.60 4.64 8.38
C LEU A 315 -14.30 4.83 9.20
N ALA A 316 -13.61 5.97 9.04
CA ALA A 316 -12.41 6.27 9.83
C ALA A 316 -12.71 6.34 11.32
N ARG A 317 -13.81 6.95 11.71
CA ARG A 317 -14.28 7.03 13.11
C ARG A 317 -14.68 5.65 13.65
N ASP A 318 -15.50 4.92 12.91
CA ASP A 318 -16.02 3.60 13.32
C ASP A 318 -14.86 2.59 13.49
N ARG A 319 -13.79 2.76 12.74
CA ARG A 319 -12.58 1.92 12.83
C ARG A 319 -11.50 2.51 13.77
N ASN A 320 -11.78 3.57 14.52
CA ASN A 320 -10.82 4.25 15.40
C ASN A 320 -9.51 4.63 14.69
N ARG A 321 -9.62 5.17 13.46
CA ARG A 321 -8.45 5.65 12.71
C ARG A 321 -8.21 7.13 12.98
N GLN A 322 -7.00 7.60 12.77
CA GLN A 322 -6.61 8.99 12.99
C GLN A 322 -7.21 9.95 11.96
N GLY A 323 -7.57 9.44 10.77
CA GLY A 323 -8.16 10.24 9.72
C GLY A 323 -8.36 9.52 8.40
N VAL A 324 -8.67 10.33 7.39
CA VAL A 324 -8.82 9.92 6.00
C VAL A 324 -7.65 10.47 5.21
N SER A 325 -6.96 9.59 4.47
CA SER A 325 -5.97 9.97 3.46
C SER A 325 -6.67 10.02 2.09
N LEU A 326 -6.61 11.17 1.44
CA LEU A 326 -7.05 11.31 0.05
C LEU A 326 -6.00 10.79 -0.94
N LEU A 327 -4.99 10.11 -0.40
CA LEU A 327 -3.86 9.50 -1.11
C LEU A 327 -3.07 10.50 -1.94
N ARG A 328 -2.30 10.04 -2.95
CA ARG A 328 -1.45 10.92 -3.76
C ARG A 328 -2.25 11.89 -4.61
N GLY A 329 -1.69 13.06 -4.81
CA GLY A 329 -2.21 14.11 -5.67
C GLY A 329 -2.77 15.28 -4.88
N ASP A 330 -2.62 16.44 -5.46
CA ASP A 330 -3.06 17.75 -4.93
C ASP A 330 -4.12 18.38 -5.84
N GLU A 331 -4.96 17.54 -6.43
CA GLU A 331 -6.02 18.00 -7.33
C GLU A 331 -6.96 18.99 -6.63
N PRO A 332 -7.42 20.02 -7.35
CA PRO A 332 -8.22 21.12 -6.75
C PRO A 332 -9.44 20.66 -5.97
N TYR A 333 -10.08 19.55 -6.37
CA TYR A 333 -11.25 19.02 -5.68
C TYR A 333 -10.91 18.47 -4.27
N LYS A 334 -9.67 18.04 -4.03
CA LYS A 334 -9.19 17.61 -2.72
C LYS A 334 -8.84 18.80 -1.82
N LEU A 335 -8.21 19.83 -2.40
CA LEU A 335 -7.77 21.03 -1.66
C LEU A 335 -8.94 21.84 -1.09
N LYS A 336 -10.15 21.73 -1.66
CA LYS A 336 -11.36 22.41 -1.14
C LYS A 336 -11.69 22.05 0.31
N TRP A 337 -11.26 20.89 0.80
CA TRP A 337 -11.49 20.42 2.17
C TRP A 337 -10.46 20.93 3.19
N ARG A 338 -9.47 21.73 2.73
CA ARG A 338 -8.35 22.21 3.55
C ARG A 338 -7.63 21.08 4.29
N PRO A 339 -7.23 20.02 3.58
CA PRO A 339 -6.49 18.90 4.18
C PRO A 339 -5.07 19.32 4.58
N THR A 340 -4.47 18.56 5.48
CA THR A 340 -3.05 18.69 5.82
C THR A 340 -2.21 18.01 4.75
N PRO A 341 -1.23 18.69 4.13
CA PRO A 341 -0.35 18.06 3.18
C PRO A 341 0.72 17.21 3.89
N VAL A 342 0.92 15.98 3.41
CA VAL A 342 1.98 15.07 3.83
C VAL A 342 2.88 14.82 2.63
N ARG A 343 4.16 15.18 2.75
CA ARG A 343 5.13 15.04 1.65
C ARG A 343 5.81 13.70 1.74
N ASN A 344 5.67 12.90 0.70
CA ASN A 344 6.42 11.67 0.51
C ASN A 344 7.82 11.95 0.00
N GLU A 345 8.69 10.98 0.16
CA GLU A 345 10.06 11.03 -0.33
C GLU A 345 10.37 9.82 -1.23
N ARG A 346 11.30 9.99 -2.13
CA ARG A 346 12.00 8.89 -2.77
C ARG A 346 13.27 8.63 -1.99
N VAL A 347 13.44 7.40 -1.52
CA VAL A 347 14.62 6.93 -0.79
C VAL A 347 15.39 5.97 -1.70
N ILE A 348 16.67 6.28 -1.96
CA ILE A 348 17.56 5.44 -2.76
C ILE A 348 18.70 4.97 -1.86
N LEU A 349 18.81 3.65 -1.67
CA LEU A 349 19.87 3.04 -0.87
C LEU A 349 20.95 2.47 -1.82
N GLY A 350 22.11 3.10 -1.87
CA GLY A 350 23.18 2.72 -2.78
C GLY A 350 23.96 1.50 -2.29
N ARG A 351 24.29 0.60 -3.22
CA ARG A 351 25.14 -0.59 -2.96
C ARG A 351 26.48 -0.50 -3.65
N THR A 352 26.52 -0.07 -4.89
CA THR A 352 27.74 -0.01 -5.72
C THR A 352 27.92 1.39 -6.33
N ALA A 353 29.08 1.68 -6.89
CA ALA A 353 29.40 2.99 -7.47
C ALA A 353 28.34 3.52 -8.47
N PRO A 354 27.74 2.71 -9.37
CA PRO A 354 26.69 3.17 -10.28
C PRO A 354 25.43 3.74 -9.58
N ALA A 355 25.20 3.44 -8.31
CA ALA A 355 24.07 4.00 -7.57
C ALA A 355 24.09 5.53 -7.52
N ALA A 356 25.27 6.17 -7.47
CA ALA A 356 25.39 7.62 -7.46
C ALA A 356 24.89 8.24 -8.77
N ALA A 357 25.25 7.64 -9.92
CA ALA A 357 24.77 8.07 -11.23
C ALA A 357 23.25 7.87 -11.36
N PHE A 358 22.75 6.72 -10.91
CA PHE A 358 21.30 6.44 -10.84
C PHE A 358 20.56 7.49 -10.01
N ALA A 359 21.05 7.80 -8.80
CA ALA A 359 20.42 8.78 -7.92
C ALA A 359 20.46 10.20 -8.50
N ALA A 360 21.54 10.59 -9.19
CA ALA A 360 21.63 11.86 -9.90
C ALA A 360 20.60 11.97 -11.02
N LEU A 361 20.50 10.93 -11.85
CA LEU A 361 19.52 10.85 -12.95
C LEU A 361 18.07 10.88 -12.43
N ALA A 362 17.80 10.16 -11.36
CA ALA A 362 16.49 10.13 -10.73
C ALA A 362 16.06 11.52 -10.23
N ARG A 363 16.97 12.26 -9.58
CA ARG A 363 16.73 13.64 -9.11
C ARG A 363 16.48 14.62 -10.25
N THR A 364 17.28 14.53 -11.33
CA THR A 364 17.09 15.40 -12.50
C THR A 364 15.71 15.19 -13.13
N ARG A 365 15.28 13.94 -13.26
CA ARG A 365 13.96 13.61 -13.82
C ARG A 365 12.82 14.08 -12.94
N ALA A 366 12.94 13.95 -11.62
CA ALA A 366 11.94 14.46 -10.68
C ALA A 366 11.77 15.98 -10.85
N ARG A 367 12.86 16.74 -10.88
CA ARG A 367 12.83 18.20 -11.10
C ARG A 367 12.20 18.61 -12.44
N LEU A 368 12.43 17.84 -13.49
CA LEU A 368 11.83 18.09 -14.81
C LEU A 368 10.33 17.79 -14.83
N SER A 369 9.89 16.75 -14.11
CA SER A 369 8.48 16.42 -13.94
C SER A 369 7.74 17.53 -13.19
N ASP A 370 8.28 18.00 -12.07
CA ASP A 370 7.69 19.09 -11.26
C ASP A 370 7.51 20.36 -12.07
N ARG A 371 8.50 20.75 -12.89
CA ARG A 371 8.39 21.92 -13.77
C ARG A 371 7.28 21.78 -14.81
N ARG A 372 7.03 20.58 -15.35
CA ARG A 372 5.96 20.31 -16.31
C ARG A 372 4.56 20.38 -15.68
N HIS A 373 4.43 19.98 -14.41
CA HIS A 373 3.17 20.07 -13.68
C HIS A 373 2.83 21.51 -13.28
N HIS A 374 3.80 22.31 -12.86
CA HIS A 374 3.60 23.72 -12.49
C HIS A 374 3.53 24.67 -13.70
N GLY A 375 4.00 24.26 -14.86
CA GLY A 375 4.00 25.08 -16.09
C GLY A 375 2.77 24.92 -16.99
N ARG A 376 1.78 24.09 -16.63
CA ARG A 376 0.50 24.05 -17.35
C ARG A 376 -0.44 25.06 -16.71
N PRO A 377 -0.78 26.19 -17.42
CA PRO A 377 -1.83 27.09 -16.97
C PRO A 377 -3.12 26.28 -16.87
N GLY A 378 -3.80 26.41 -15.72
CA GLY A 378 -5.03 25.70 -15.44
C GLY A 378 -6.06 25.91 -16.55
N GLY A 379 -6.28 24.88 -17.33
CA GLY A 379 -7.43 24.79 -18.19
C GLY A 379 -8.67 24.70 -17.31
N HIS A 380 -9.34 25.80 -17.11
CA HIS A 380 -10.66 25.87 -16.55
C HIS A 380 -11.64 25.20 -17.52
N GLY A 381 -12.38 24.21 -17.04
CA GLY A 381 -13.47 23.55 -17.71
C GLY A 381 -14.22 22.66 -16.73
#